data_080feb15426c1b388f3987775a878346
#
_entry.id   080feb15426c1b388f3987775a878346
#
_cell.length_a   1.000
_cell.length_b   1.000
_cell.length_c   1.000
_cell.angle_alpha   90.00
_cell.angle_beta   90.00
_cell.angle_gamma   90.00
#
_symmetry.space_group_name_H-M   'P 1'
#
loop_
_entity.id
_entity.type
_entity.pdbx_description
1 polymer ?
#
loop_
_entity_poly.entity_id
_entity_poly.type
_entity_poly.pdbx_seq_one_letter_code
_entity_poly.pdbx_strand_id
1 'polypeptide(L)'
;MRQIYYSIRTLLRERGTNIIRVISLSLGLTIGILLFSQIVFELSYERCYPESERLAIARCLTTNLSTGEKMGDDGDNFDYTLFDVVAPTLAQDMPEEIEFASCVLAEQWMSIYYEDKLLSDINYIYADTCFFQTFGIPVLKGNPKDMIMPGSVFVSEHFARETFGDADPIGKILKADRQNAVSYTHLTLP
;
A
#
# COMPACT_ATOMS: atom_id res chain seq x y z
N MET A 1 -38.39 27.61 16.89
CA MET A 1 -39.29 27.19 15.76
C MET A 1 -39.81 28.34 14.91
N ARG A 2 -40.25 29.47 15.46
CA ARG A 2 -40.77 30.63 14.69
C ARG A 2 -39.74 31.20 13.66
N GLN A 3 -38.47 31.31 14.03
CA GLN A 3 -37.43 31.83 13.14
C GLN A 3 -37.18 30.93 11.89
N ILE A 4 -37.19 29.63 12.07
CA ILE A 4 -37.04 28.66 10.96
C ILE A 4 -38.19 28.78 9.95
N TYR A 5 -39.41 28.92 10.47
CA TYR A 5 -40.61 29.12 9.63
C TYR A 5 -40.54 30.42 8.80
N TYR A 6 -40.11 31.52 9.41
CA TYR A 6 -39.94 32.79 8.68
C TYR A 6 -38.82 32.72 7.64
N SER A 7 -37.70 32.04 7.95
CA SER A 7 -36.61 31.86 7.02
C SER A 7 -37.04 31.04 5.80
N ILE A 8 -37.75 29.94 5.99
CA ILE A 8 -38.30 29.10 4.90
C ILE A 8 -39.30 29.91 4.04
N ARG A 9 -40.19 30.73 4.67
CA ARG A 9 -41.15 31.54 3.95
C ARG A 9 -40.48 32.62 3.11
N THR A 10 -39.41 33.24 3.61
CA THR A 10 -38.63 34.24 2.86
C THR A 10 -37.89 33.60 1.70
N LEU A 11 -37.30 32.38 1.90
CA LEU A 11 -36.69 31.62 0.82
C LEU A 11 -37.64 31.26 -0.30
N LEU A 12 -38.90 30.95 0.01
CA LEU A 12 -39.91 30.58 -1.00
C LEU A 12 -40.47 31.80 -1.74
N ARG A 13 -40.34 33.02 -1.19
CA ARG A 13 -40.88 34.24 -1.81
C ARG A 13 -40.04 34.77 -2.97
N GLU A 14 -38.70 34.57 -2.92
CA GLU A 14 -37.77 34.98 -3.98
C GLU A 14 -37.20 33.77 -4.71
N ARG A 15 -38.07 33.04 -5.41
CA ARG A 15 -37.75 31.69 -5.95
C ARG A 15 -36.49 31.62 -6.84
N GLY A 16 -36.26 32.60 -7.73
CA GLY A 16 -35.12 32.52 -8.67
C GLY A 16 -33.77 32.68 -8.03
N THR A 17 -33.58 33.74 -7.24
CA THR A 17 -32.29 34.08 -6.61
C THR A 17 -31.92 33.07 -5.52
N ASN A 18 -32.91 32.58 -4.77
CA ASN A 18 -32.68 31.65 -3.69
C ASN A 18 -32.32 30.23 -4.15
N ILE A 19 -32.87 29.78 -5.28
CA ILE A 19 -32.48 28.51 -5.91
C ILE A 19 -30.99 28.53 -6.29
N ILE A 20 -30.54 29.62 -6.92
CA ILE A 20 -29.11 29.78 -7.28
C ILE A 20 -28.22 29.75 -6.04
N ARG A 21 -28.61 30.45 -4.95
CA ARG A 21 -27.86 30.45 -3.69
C ARG A 21 -27.76 29.05 -3.07
N VAL A 22 -28.87 28.31 -3.06
CA VAL A 22 -28.90 26.94 -2.51
C VAL A 22 -28.01 25.99 -3.36
N ILE A 23 -28.11 26.07 -4.69
CA ILE A 23 -27.30 25.26 -5.59
C ILE A 23 -25.81 25.61 -5.40
N SER A 24 -25.45 26.89 -5.35
CA SER A 24 -24.06 27.31 -5.17
C SER A 24 -23.50 26.86 -3.81
N LEU A 25 -24.30 26.99 -2.76
CA LEU A 25 -23.88 26.55 -1.41
C LEU A 25 -23.74 25.03 -1.35
N SER A 26 -24.71 24.29 -1.91
CA SER A 26 -24.64 22.83 -1.90
C SER A 26 -23.46 22.30 -2.74
N LEU A 27 -23.19 22.92 -3.89
CA LEU A 27 -22.04 22.57 -4.72
C LEU A 27 -20.71 22.84 -3.99
N GLY A 28 -20.58 24.05 -3.39
CA GLY A 28 -19.40 24.38 -2.60
C GLY A 28 -19.16 23.46 -1.41
N LEU A 29 -20.23 23.12 -0.68
CA LEU A 29 -20.16 22.18 0.42
C LEU A 29 -19.78 20.77 -0.02
N THR A 30 -20.35 20.30 -1.13
CA THR A 30 -20.04 18.99 -1.70
C THR A 30 -18.57 18.90 -2.09
N ILE A 31 -18.06 19.89 -2.83
CA ILE A 31 -16.63 19.95 -3.19
C ILE A 31 -15.75 19.99 -1.94
N GLY A 32 -16.11 20.81 -0.95
CA GLY A 32 -15.37 20.91 0.31
C GLY A 32 -15.31 19.59 1.07
N ILE A 33 -16.42 18.85 1.15
CA ILE A 33 -16.47 17.53 1.80
C ILE A 33 -15.63 16.52 1.02
N LEU A 34 -15.69 16.50 -0.31
CA LEU A 34 -14.88 15.59 -1.14
C LEU A 34 -13.38 15.84 -0.96
N LEU A 35 -12.96 17.10 -1.02
CA LEU A 35 -11.55 17.47 -0.81
C LEU A 35 -11.08 17.12 0.60
N PHE A 36 -11.89 17.41 1.62
CA PHE A 36 -11.57 17.05 3.00
C PHE A 36 -11.48 15.54 3.19
N SER A 37 -12.41 14.79 2.59
CA SER A 37 -12.39 13.31 2.63
C SER A 37 -11.12 12.76 1.97
N GLN A 38 -10.71 13.33 0.83
CA GLN A 38 -9.47 12.94 0.15
C GLN A 38 -8.24 13.22 1.01
N ILE A 39 -8.17 14.40 1.63
CA ILE A 39 -7.06 14.75 2.53
C ILE A 39 -6.98 13.79 3.72
N VAL A 40 -8.12 13.49 4.35
CA VAL A 40 -8.17 12.55 5.48
C VAL A 40 -7.73 11.15 5.04
N PHE A 41 -8.15 10.72 3.86
CA PHE A 41 -7.74 9.43 3.29
C PHE A 41 -6.22 9.38 3.07
N GLU A 42 -5.64 10.39 2.40
CA GLU A 42 -4.19 10.49 2.17
C GLU A 42 -3.39 10.51 3.48
N LEU A 43 -3.82 11.28 4.46
CA LEU A 43 -3.16 11.34 5.77
C LEU A 43 -3.32 10.08 6.62
N SER A 44 -4.23 9.19 6.25
CA SER A 44 -4.47 7.93 6.96
C SER A 44 -3.88 6.70 6.27
N TYR A 45 -3.31 6.87 5.08
CA TYR A 45 -2.92 5.77 4.19
C TYR A 45 -1.92 4.79 4.84
N GLU A 46 -0.94 5.28 5.56
CA GLU A 46 0.12 4.44 6.17
C GLU A 46 -0.20 3.98 7.61
N ARG A 47 -1.33 4.40 8.18
CA ARG A 47 -1.72 4.05 9.56
C ARG A 47 -2.15 2.60 9.74
N CYS A 48 -2.19 1.81 8.67
CA CYS A 48 -2.46 0.37 8.74
C CYS A 48 -1.33 -0.41 9.41
N TYR A 49 -0.11 0.12 9.41
CA TYR A 49 1.03 -0.53 10.06
C TYR A 49 1.10 -0.15 11.54
N PRO A 50 1.35 -1.11 12.46
CA PRO A 50 1.37 -0.86 13.91
C PRO A 50 2.31 0.24 14.35
N GLU A 51 3.47 0.37 13.68
CA GLU A 51 4.51 1.34 14.02
C GLU A 51 4.79 2.31 12.86
N SER A 52 3.74 2.74 12.16
CA SER A 52 3.85 3.62 10.97
C SER A 52 4.64 4.91 11.21
N GLU A 53 4.63 5.45 12.44
CA GLU A 53 5.39 6.65 12.79
C GLU A 53 6.92 6.43 12.83
N ARG A 54 7.37 5.18 12.90
CA ARG A 54 8.77 4.79 12.88
C ARG A 54 9.26 4.30 11.52
N LEU A 55 8.34 4.12 10.57
CA LEU A 55 8.68 3.69 9.22
C LEU A 55 9.22 4.86 8.41
N ALA A 56 10.33 4.64 7.74
CA ALA A 56 10.94 5.59 6.83
C ALA A 56 11.36 4.92 5.53
N ILE A 57 11.23 5.63 4.42
CA ILE A 57 11.68 5.17 3.11
C ILE A 57 13.06 5.74 2.83
N ALA A 58 14.05 4.85 2.62
CA ALA A 58 15.37 5.25 2.18
C ALA A 58 15.30 5.70 0.70
N ARG A 59 15.92 6.83 0.40
CA ARG A 59 16.03 7.38 -0.95
C ARG A 59 17.48 7.60 -1.31
N CYS A 60 17.84 7.38 -2.56
CA CYS A 60 19.18 7.65 -3.06
C CYS A 60 19.21 8.92 -3.90
N LEU A 61 20.16 9.80 -3.61
CA LEU A 61 20.52 10.90 -4.49
C LEU A 61 21.69 10.43 -5.36
N THR A 62 21.42 10.17 -6.62
CA THR A 62 22.47 9.83 -7.58
C THR A 62 23.12 11.11 -8.13
N THR A 63 24.44 11.13 -8.17
CA THR A 63 25.20 12.22 -8.82
C THR A 63 25.79 11.69 -10.11
N ASN A 64 25.56 12.38 -11.21
CA ASN A 64 26.24 12.06 -12.46
C ASN A 64 27.73 12.35 -12.31
N LEU A 65 28.56 11.31 -12.35
CA LEU A 65 30.00 11.41 -12.15
C LEU A 65 30.69 12.23 -13.23
N SER A 66 30.07 12.38 -14.41
CA SER A 66 30.62 13.12 -15.53
C SER A 66 30.34 14.62 -15.49
N THR A 67 29.16 15.01 -15.01
CA THR A 67 28.69 16.40 -14.99
C THR A 67 28.69 17.01 -13.59
N GLY A 68 28.76 16.20 -12.52
CA GLY A 68 28.64 16.66 -11.15
C GLY A 68 27.20 17.07 -10.76
N GLU A 69 26.25 16.93 -11.68
CA GLU A 69 24.87 17.27 -11.45
C GLU A 69 24.19 16.20 -10.59
N LYS A 70 23.46 16.63 -9.58
CA LYS A 70 22.62 15.74 -8.78
C LYS A 70 21.39 15.37 -9.60
N MET A 71 21.26 14.09 -9.92
CA MET A 71 20.03 13.53 -10.50
C MET A 71 19.04 13.31 -9.38
N GLY A 72 17.88 13.99 -9.45
CA GLY A 72 16.82 13.85 -8.45
C GLY A 72 16.59 15.06 -7.55
N ASP A 73 17.21 16.21 -7.83
CA ASP A 73 17.02 17.45 -7.05
C ASP A 73 15.73 18.23 -7.43
N ASP A 74 14.98 17.77 -8.41
CA ASP A 74 13.77 18.43 -8.93
C ASP A 74 12.47 18.03 -8.20
N GLY A 75 12.54 17.73 -6.91
CA GLY A 75 11.37 17.51 -6.05
C GLY A 75 10.59 16.21 -6.27
N ASP A 76 10.49 15.70 -7.48
CA ASP A 76 9.68 14.51 -7.83
C ASP A 76 10.48 13.34 -8.43
N ASN A 77 11.78 13.52 -8.72
CA ASN A 77 12.63 12.49 -9.35
C ASN A 77 13.58 11.78 -8.37
N PHE A 78 13.16 11.55 -7.14
CA PHE A 78 13.88 10.63 -6.28
C PHE A 78 13.73 9.22 -6.82
N ASP A 79 14.86 8.58 -7.14
CA ASP A 79 14.86 7.18 -7.46
C ASP A 79 14.62 6.37 -6.16
N TYR A 80 13.46 5.76 -6.06
CA TYR A 80 13.11 4.84 -4.97
C TYR A 80 13.71 3.45 -5.20
N THR A 81 14.29 3.22 -6.37
CA THR A 81 14.88 1.94 -6.73
C THR A 81 16.29 1.87 -6.16
N LEU A 82 16.42 1.23 -5.04
CA LEU A 82 17.70 0.93 -4.41
C LEU A 82 18.12 -0.51 -4.70
N PHE A 83 19.41 -0.76 -4.69
CA PHE A 83 19.92 -2.14 -4.78
C PHE A 83 19.58 -2.93 -3.52
N ASP A 84 19.29 -4.21 -3.66
CA ASP A 84 18.88 -5.11 -2.57
C ASP A 84 19.85 -5.11 -1.39
N VAL A 85 21.13 -4.85 -1.64
CA VAL A 85 22.18 -4.80 -0.62
C VAL A 85 22.06 -3.58 0.32
N VAL A 86 21.32 -2.55 -0.08
CA VAL A 86 21.25 -1.28 0.70
C VAL A 86 20.53 -1.51 2.03
N ALA A 87 19.41 -2.22 2.04
CA ALA A 87 18.65 -2.47 3.26
C ALA A 87 19.47 -3.17 4.35
N PRO A 88 20.09 -4.33 4.09
CA PRO A 88 20.93 -4.99 5.11
C PRO A 88 22.16 -4.16 5.48
N THR A 89 22.76 -3.40 4.55
CA THR A 89 23.90 -2.54 4.85
C THR A 89 23.52 -1.40 5.80
N LEU A 90 22.39 -0.74 5.57
CA LEU A 90 21.90 0.32 6.44
C LEU A 90 21.66 -0.18 7.87
N ALA A 91 21.01 -1.33 8.02
CA ALA A 91 20.78 -1.93 9.33
C ALA A 91 22.09 -2.34 10.04
N GLN A 92 23.12 -2.73 9.29
CA GLN A 92 24.41 -3.10 9.81
C GLN A 92 25.26 -1.88 10.21
N ASP A 93 25.23 -0.81 9.39
CA ASP A 93 26.07 0.37 9.58
C ASP A 93 25.50 1.35 10.62
N MET A 94 24.18 1.36 10.80
CA MET A 94 23.48 2.25 11.73
C MET A 94 22.54 1.49 12.69
N PRO A 95 23.05 0.56 13.51
CA PRO A 95 22.22 -0.31 14.34
C PRO A 95 21.54 0.43 15.53
N GLU A 96 21.99 1.64 15.87
CA GLU A 96 21.38 2.46 16.92
C GLU A 96 20.15 3.21 16.42
N GLU A 97 20.09 3.51 15.13
CA GLU A 97 19.01 4.28 14.48
C GLU A 97 18.04 3.37 13.73
N ILE A 98 18.51 2.27 13.15
CA ILE A 98 17.75 1.37 12.28
C ILE A 98 17.67 -0.01 12.93
N GLU A 99 16.50 -0.34 13.44
CA GLU A 99 16.24 -1.64 14.06
C GLU A 99 16.08 -2.75 13.00
N PHE A 100 15.32 -2.48 11.94
CA PHE A 100 15.10 -3.36 10.80
C PHE A 100 15.09 -2.55 9.52
N ALA A 101 15.61 -3.12 8.43
CA ALA A 101 15.48 -2.57 7.09
C ALA A 101 15.08 -3.70 6.14
N SER A 102 14.16 -3.40 5.22
CA SER A 102 13.65 -4.35 4.24
C SER A 102 13.65 -3.74 2.85
N CYS A 103 14.02 -4.55 1.87
CA CYS A 103 13.86 -4.22 0.46
C CYS A 103 12.56 -4.81 -0.06
N VAL A 104 11.75 -3.96 -0.69
CA VAL A 104 10.45 -4.34 -1.27
C VAL A 104 10.42 -3.91 -2.72
N LEU A 105 10.12 -4.84 -3.60
CA LEU A 105 9.94 -4.59 -5.03
C LEU A 105 8.49 -4.91 -5.42
N ALA A 106 7.74 -3.90 -5.84
CA ALA A 106 6.40 -4.08 -6.37
C ALA A 106 6.47 -4.28 -7.89
N GLU A 107 6.15 -5.47 -8.36
CA GLU A 107 6.04 -5.79 -9.77
C GLU A 107 4.64 -6.33 -10.09
N GLN A 108 4.12 -6.03 -11.30
CA GLN A 108 2.78 -6.46 -11.71
C GLN A 108 2.79 -7.21 -13.05
N TRP A 109 3.93 -7.74 -13.46
CA TRP A 109 4.09 -8.33 -14.79
C TRP A 109 3.84 -9.84 -14.86
N MET A 110 3.62 -10.50 -13.73
CA MET A 110 3.55 -11.94 -13.65
C MET A 110 2.11 -12.42 -13.56
N SER A 111 1.76 -13.39 -14.40
CA SER A 111 0.48 -14.08 -14.31
C SER A 111 0.56 -15.20 -13.29
N ILE A 112 -0.37 -15.23 -12.34
CA ILE A 112 -0.42 -16.25 -11.29
C ILE A 112 -1.56 -17.23 -11.58
N TYR A 113 -1.28 -18.52 -11.46
CA TYR A 113 -2.25 -19.59 -11.72
C TYR A 113 -2.36 -20.52 -10.51
N TYR A 114 -3.56 -20.95 -10.23
CA TYR A 114 -3.86 -22.03 -9.30
C TYR A 114 -4.66 -23.11 -10.05
N GLU A 115 -4.20 -24.37 -10.04
CA GLU A 115 -4.84 -25.49 -10.76
C GLU A 115 -5.20 -25.14 -12.22
N ASP A 116 -4.26 -24.54 -12.95
CA ASP A 116 -4.40 -24.06 -14.33
C ASP A 116 -5.43 -22.92 -14.56
N LYS A 117 -6.04 -22.40 -13.50
CA LYS A 117 -6.89 -21.21 -13.54
C LYS A 117 -6.04 -19.97 -13.32
N LEU A 118 -6.11 -19.01 -14.27
CA LEU A 118 -5.52 -17.70 -14.11
C LEU A 118 -6.24 -16.94 -12.97
N LEU A 119 -5.48 -16.48 -12.02
CA LEU A 119 -5.95 -15.56 -10.99
C LEU A 119 -5.74 -14.14 -11.50
N SER A 120 -6.84 -13.38 -11.65
CA SER A 120 -6.80 -11.98 -12.08
C SER A 120 -6.71 -11.05 -10.87
N ASP A 121 -6.24 -9.83 -11.12
CA ASP A 121 -6.23 -8.72 -10.15
C ASP A 121 -5.45 -9.00 -8.85
N ILE A 122 -4.34 -9.74 -8.98
CA ILE A 122 -3.46 -10.02 -7.85
C ILE A 122 -2.34 -8.98 -7.80
N ASN A 123 -2.26 -8.29 -6.67
CA ASN A 123 -1.10 -7.50 -6.32
C ASN A 123 -0.10 -8.38 -5.56
N TYR A 124 1.14 -8.42 -6.01
CA TYR A 124 2.21 -9.14 -5.35
C TYR A 124 3.46 -8.25 -5.24
N ILE A 125 4.25 -8.54 -4.26
CA ILE A 125 5.51 -7.87 -4.01
C ILE A 125 6.60 -8.93 -3.78
N TYR A 126 7.82 -8.62 -4.17
CA TYR A 126 9.00 -9.32 -3.69
C TYR A 126 9.49 -8.61 -2.44
N ALA A 127 9.80 -9.37 -1.42
CA ALA A 127 10.27 -8.85 -0.15
C ALA A 127 11.37 -9.75 0.42
N ASP A 128 12.21 -9.19 1.26
CA ASP A 128 13.25 -9.92 1.97
C ASP A 128 12.75 -10.52 3.30
N THR A 129 13.64 -11.21 3.99
CA THR A 129 13.34 -11.89 5.26
C THR A 129 13.01 -10.96 6.42
N CYS A 130 13.34 -9.67 6.31
CA CYS A 130 13.07 -8.65 7.31
C CYS A 130 11.71 -7.96 7.13
N PHE A 131 11.00 -8.23 6.03
CA PHE A 131 9.74 -7.59 5.68
C PHE A 131 8.72 -7.58 6.83
N PHE A 132 8.40 -8.75 7.38
CA PHE A 132 7.39 -8.85 8.43
C PHE A 132 7.78 -8.12 9.72
N GLN A 133 9.08 -8.11 10.04
CA GLN A 133 9.61 -7.40 11.21
C GLN A 133 9.58 -5.89 11.00
N THR A 134 10.03 -5.43 9.82
CA THR A 134 10.07 -4.01 9.46
C THR A 134 8.67 -3.38 9.49
N PHE A 135 7.68 -4.08 8.94
CA PHE A 135 6.30 -3.56 8.86
C PHE A 135 5.41 -3.96 10.05
N GLY A 136 5.91 -4.79 10.96
CA GLY A 136 5.13 -5.27 12.10
C GLY A 136 3.94 -6.15 11.70
N ILE A 137 3.99 -6.81 10.53
CA ILE A 137 2.91 -7.63 10.02
C ILE A 137 2.93 -9.01 10.69
N PRO A 138 1.87 -9.40 11.40
CA PRO A 138 1.82 -10.70 12.04
C PRO A 138 1.62 -11.82 11.01
N VAL A 139 2.35 -12.91 11.17
CA VAL A 139 2.16 -14.13 10.41
C VAL A 139 1.21 -15.05 11.19
N LEU A 140 0.03 -15.36 10.61
CA LEU A 140 -0.99 -16.19 11.26
C LEU A 140 -0.61 -17.68 11.28
N LYS A 141 -0.05 -18.16 10.19
CA LYS A 141 0.42 -19.53 10.01
C LYS A 141 1.73 -19.55 9.27
N GLY A 142 2.64 -20.45 9.67
CA GLY A 142 3.95 -20.59 9.06
C GLY A 142 5.04 -19.84 9.82
N ASN A 143 6.22 -19.76 9.24
CA ASN A 143 7.37 -19.13 9.84
C ASN A 143 7.95 -18.05 8.92
N PRO A 144 8.05 -16.77 9.37
CA PRO A 144 8.62 -15.69 8.55
C PRO A 144 10.03 -16.00 8.01
N LYS A 145 10.81 -16.80 8.74
CA LYS A 145 12.16 -17.19 8.31
C LYS A 145 12.18 -18.06 7.06
N ASP A 146 11.06 -18.68 6.72
CA ASP A 146 10.96 -19.51 5.51
C ASP A 146 10.94 -18.67 4.22
N MET A 147 10.85 -17.34 4.33
CA MET A 147 11.08 -16.43 3.18
C MET A 147 12.45 -16.60 2.52
N ILE A 148 13.45 -17.10 3.27
CA ILE A 148 14.78 -17.38 2.71
C ILE A 148 14.76 -18.54 1.68
N MET A 149 13.73 -19.39 1.75
CA MET A 149 13.64 -20.54 0.83
C MET A 149 13.14 -20.08 -0.54
N PRO A 150 13.88 -20.35 -1.62
CA PRO A 150 13.44 -20.04 -2.97
C PRO A 150 12.07 -20.67 -3.27
N GLY A 151 11.16 -19.87 -3.79
CA GLY A 151 9.81 -20.34 -4.13
C GLY A 151 8.84 -20.39 -2.96
N SER A 152 9.19 -19.82 -1.79
CA SER A 152 8.21 -19.59 -0.72
C SER A 152 7.40 -18.33 -1.03
N VAL A 153 6.11 -18.39 -0.71
CA VAL A 153 5.18 -17.28 -0.87
C VAL A 153 4.32 -17.16 0.37
N PHE A 154 4.09 -15.93 0.78
CA PHE A 154 3.13 -15.57 1.81
C PHE A 154 1.90 -14.99 1.16
N VAL A 155 0.73 -15.38 1.62
CA VAL A 155 -0.55 -14.90 1.10
C VAL A 155 -1.36 -14.25 2.22
N SER A 156 -2.17 -13.25 1.87
CA SER A 156 -3.11 -12.67 2.83
C SER A 156 -4.24 -13.66 3.16
N GLU A 157 -4.87 -13.51 4.32
CA GLU A 157 -6.03 -14.30 4.69
C GLU A 157 -7.17 -14.15 3.68
N HIS A 158 -7.37 -12.93 3.17
CA HIS A 158 -8.36 -12.65 2.14
C HIS A 158 -8.11 -13.45 0.87
N PHE A 159 -6.89 -13.38 0.34
CA PHE A 159 -6.49 -14.14 -0.84
C PHE A 159 -6.65 -15.66 -0.63
N ALA A 160 -6.21 -16.17 0.52
CA ALA A 160 -6.32 -17.58 0.82
C ALA A 160 -7.78 -18.04 0.84
N ARG A 161 -8.67 -17.26 1.42
CA ARG A 161 -10.11 -17.56 1.50
C ARG A 161 -10.78 -17.50 0.13
N GLU A 162 -10.44 -16.53 -0.71
CA GLU A 162 -10.98 -16.43 -2.07
C GLU A 162 -10.48 -17.53 -3.00
N THR A 163 -9.19 -17.90 -2.89
CA THR A 163 -8.56 -18.84 -3.80
C THR A 163 -8.76 -20.30 -3.39
N PHE A 164 -8.65 -20.58 -2.08
CA PHE A 164 -8.65 -21.95 -1.55
C PHE A 164 -9.93 -22.28 -0.76
N GLY A 165 -10.81 -21.29 -0.48
CA GLY A 165 -12.00 -21.47 0.35
C GLY A 165 -11.62 -21.86 1.79
N ASP A 166 -12.23 -22.91 2.30
CA ASP A 166 -11.97 -23.44 3.66
C ASP A 166 -10.76 -24.39 3.73
N ALA A 167 -10.10 -24.65 2.59
CA ALA A 167 -8.92 -25.53 2.55
C ALA A 167 -7.70 -24.82 3.15
N ASP A 168 -6.84 -25.59 3.84
CA ASP A 168 -5.59 -25.06 4.36
C ASP A 168 -4.69 -24.61 3.21
N PRO A 169 -4.24 -23.35 3.17
CA PRO A 169 -3.37 -22.84 2.11
C PRO A 169 -1.94 -23.36 2.20
N ILE A 170 -1.51 -23.87 3.35
CA ILE A 170 -0.14 -24.35 3.55
C ILE A 170 0.15 -25.57 2.65
N GLY A 171 1.27 -25.51 1.95
CA GLY A 171 1.69 -26.56 1.01
C GLY A 171 0.97 -26.54 -0.35
N LYS A 172 0.08 -25.57 -0.58
CA LYS A 172 -0.50 -25.36 -1.91
C LYS A 172 0.55 -24.78 -2.86
N ILE A 173 0.39 -25.02 -4.15
CA ILE A 173 1.32 -24.57 -5.19
C ILE A 173 0.59 -23.57 -6.08
N LEU A 174 1.12 -22.35 -6.20
CA LEU A 174 0.78 -21.44 -7.28
C LEU A 174 1.86 -21.48 -8.35
N LYS A 175 1.45 -21.32 -9.57
CA LYS A 175 2.37 -21.21 -10.71
C LYS A 175 2.46 -19.75 -11.12
N ALA A 176 3.66 -19.22 -11.09
CA ALA A 176 3.97 -17.90 -11.61
C ALA A 176 4.45 -18.06 -13.04
N ASP A 177 3.87 -17.31 -13.98
CA ASP A 177 4.04 -17.58 -15.40
C ASP A 177 4.03 -19.09 -15.76
N ARG A 178 3.31 -19.53 -16.68
CA ARG A 178 3.05 -20.96 -17.01
C ARG A 178 4.22 -21.95 -16.86
N GLN A 179 5.43 -21.47 -16.54
CA GLN A 179 6.65 -22.29 -16.51
C GLN A 179 7.26 -22.50 -15.12
N ASN A 180 6.97 -21.65 -14.16
CA ASN A 180 7.59 -21.73 -12.82
C ASN A 180 6.56 -22.05 -11.74
N ALA A 181 6.74 -23.17 -11.06
CA ALA A 181 5.93 -23.52 -9.89
C ALA A 181 6.51 -22.87 -8.63
N VAL A 182 5.67 -22.17 -7.90
CA VAL A 182 6.00 -21.55 -6.61
C VAL A 182 5.21 -22.25 -5.52
N SER A 183 5.88 -22.71 -4.47
CA SER A 183 5.26 -23.46 -3.38
C SER A 183 4.83 -22.51 -2.25
N TYR A 184 3.63 -22.74 -1.71
CA TYR A 184 3.07 -21.97 -0.61
C TYR A 184 3.31 -22.62 0.72
N THR A 185 3.65 -21.81 1.69
CA THR A 185 3.86 -22.31 3.03
C THR A 185 3.27 -21.46 4.14
N HIS A 186 2.75 -20.25 3.86
CA HIS A 186 2.48 -19.33 4.96
C HIS A 186 1.27 -18.42 4.71
N LEU A 187 0.58 -18.03 5.79
CA LEU A 187 -0.58 -17.17 5.81
C LEU A 187 -0.32 -15.92 6.64
N THR A 188 -0.62 -14.74 6.09
CA THR A 188 -0.53 -13.45 6.79
C THR A 188 -1.89 -12.79 6.94
N LEU A 189 -2.02 -11.81 7.82
CA LEU A 189 -3.15 -10.88 7.82
C LEU A 189 -3.10 -9.94 6.61
N PRO A 190 -4.25 -9.38 6.20
CA PRO A 190 -4.34 -8.41 5.13
C PRO A 190 -3.63 -7.12 5.44
#